data_19db2027cf0dfbfc4068c1a8a6041670
#
_entry.id   19db2027cf0dfbfc4068c1a8a6041670
#
_cell.length_a   1.000
_cell.length_b   1.000
_cell.length_c   1.000
_cell.angle_alpha   90.00
_cell.angle_beta   90.00
_cell.angle_gamma   90.00
#
_symmetry.space_group_name_H-M   'P 1'
#
loop_
_entity.id
_entity.type
_entity.pdbx_description
1 polymer ?
#
loop_
_entity_poly.entity_id
_entity_poly.type
_entity_poly.pdbx_seq_one_letter_code
_entity_poly.pdbx_strand_id
1 'polypeptide(L)'
;MQRSRKLEELRRLVRATRLARANRMTLNEVLEQAAERPHRLTEPSRRRFVKDLGAIAGAGLLLNNLPAHAFRSRPPRIAIVGGGIAGLNAALTLQDAGLASTIYEASSVVGGRIHSNATAWEENQTSEWCGEFIDSGHTCMQALVNRFGLTLVDELEAEPTQSTDTLFFFEQYYGVKQAFLDFQAISDRLEEDANNLFPTTFDPATHFPRSVHLDHMSAYDWIENNVPGGHRSSLGSYIDSAYTNEFGLDTDRQSALNVVYEMGFQPESSEFSIYGESDQRFHVLGGNDRIPFAIAEALPKESIETEWWMESIAKQPDGTFGLTFFTPHGIRYVTADHVILTIPFSVLRGLDYRKAGFDTLKDTAIQHLGYGTNSKLTVPCTNRLWNEHGPWGKGDGSIYTDLFFQNTWDSSRGIPGKAGVLVAFMGGAAGLALDAAQSPFASAETSPEVAMYAKHFLRAANHPWPGIESLWNGRATLSTPWKAPNLLGSYSCWKVGQYTAFSGYEGVRQGNCHFAGEHCSNSFQGFMEGGATEGARAAQEIISDLEGNL
;
A
#
# COMPACT_ATOMS: atom_id res chain seq x y z
N MET A 1 29.18 -8.37 6.73
CA MET A 1 29.61 -9.78 6.85
C MET A 1 29.42 -10.40 8.25
N GLN A 2 29.62 -9.70 9.37
CA GLN A 2 29.36 -10.28 10.71
C GLN A 2 27.87 -10.31 11.11
N ARG A 3 27.07 -9.34 10.67
CA ARG A 3 25.62 -9.28 10.93
C ARG A 3 24.92 -10.46 10.21
N SER A 4 25.28 -10.75 8.96
CA SER A 4 24.72 -11.88 8.22
C SER A 4 24.99 -13.24 8.88
N ARG A 5 26.17 -13.45 9.51
CA ARG A 5 26.50 -14.71 10.19
C ARG A 5 25.72 -14.94 11.49
N LYS A 6 25.61 -13.94 12.36
CA LYS A 6 24.80 -14.05 13.60
C LYS A 6 23.31 -14.15 13.31
N LEU A 7 22.86 -13.45 12.30
CA LEU A 7 21.48 -13.50 11.81
C LEU A 7 21.15 -14.88 11.23
N GLU A 8 22.05 -15.43 10.41
CA GLU A 8 21.93 -16.83 9.91
C GLU A 8 21.98 -17.88 11.01
N GLU A 9 22.78 -17.66 12.06
CA GLU A 9 22.79 -18.56 13.22
C GLU A 9 21.49 -18.51 14.00
N LEU A 10 20.91 -17.33 14.21
CA LEU A 10 19.61 -17.16 14.86
C LEU A 10 18.48 -17.77 14.01
N ARG A 11 18.51 -17.55 12.70
CA ARG A 11 17.59 -18.15 11.71
C ARG A 11 17.63 -19.67 11.72
N ARG A 12 18.83 -20.25 11.78
CA ARG A 12 19.02 -21.71 11.92
C ARG A 12 18.44 -22.23 13.22
N LEU A 13 18.63 -21.51 14.32
CA LEU A 13 18.17 -21.92 15.65
C LEU A 13 16.64 -21.95 15.73
N VAL A 14 15.98 -20.94 15.19
CA VAL A 14 14.51 -20.83 15.18
C VAL A 14 13.88 -21.87 14.27
N ARG A 15 14.43 -22.08 13.06
CA ARG A 15 13.99 -23.13 12.15
C ARG A 15 14.15 -24.52 12.76
N ALA A 16 15.26 -24.75 13.44
CA ALA A 16 15.51 -26.00 14.16
C ALA A 16 14.54 -26.22 15.32
N THR A 17 14.16 -25.16 16.06
CA THR A 17 13.20 -25.23 17.15
C THR A 17 11.78 -25.55 16.64
N ARG A 18 11.37 -24.96 15.50
CA ARG A 18 10.08 -25.29 14.84
C ARG A 18 10.04 -26.74 14.35
N LEU A 19 11.08 -27.22 13.68
CA LEU A 19 11.22 -28.59 13.24
C LEU A 19 11.26 -29.58 14.42
N ALA A 20 11.93 -29.23 15.50
CA ALA A 20 11.97 -30.03 16.73
C ALA A 20 10.56 -30.23 17.31
N ARG A 21 9.77 -29.16 17.42
CA ARG A 21 8.38 -29.21 17.90
C ARG A 21 7.47 -30.01 16.95
N ALA A 22 7.52 -29.72 15.65
CA ALA A 22 6.67 -30.39 14.65
C ALA A 22 6.92 -31.89 14.59
N ASN A 23 8.17 -32.35 14.79
CA ASN A 23 8.55 -33.74 14.68
C ASN A 23 8.73 -34.45 16.03
N ARG A 24 8.40 -33.81 17.16
CA ARG A 24 8.62 -34.29 18.52
C ARG A 24 10.07 -34.71 18.80
N MET A 25 11.01 -33.95 18.24
CA MET A 25 12.45 -34.12 18.37
C MET A 25 13.04 -33.08 19.32
N THR A 26 14.23 -33.31 19.83
CA THR A 26 14.97 -32.28 20.55
C THR A 26 15.63 -31.32 19.57
N LEU A 27 15.91 -30.10 20.01
CA LEU A 27 16.59 -29.10 19.18
C LEU A 27 17.95 -29.59 18.64
N ASN A 28 18.68 -30.35 19.47
CA ASN A 28 19.99 -30.91 19.07
C ASN A 28 19.86 -31.94 17.95
N GLU A 29 18.86 -32.82 18.00
CA GLU A 29 18.61 -33.81 16.94
C GLU A 29 18.27 -33.14 15.61
N VAL A 30 17.53 -32.04 15.62
CA VAL A 30 17.22 -31.30 14.39
C VAL A 30 18.42 -30.54 13.84
N LEU A 31 19.27 -29.98 14.70
CA LEU A 31 20.50 -29.30 14.29
C LEU A 31 21.52 -30.29 13.71
N GLU A 32 21.61 -31.50 14.25
CA GLU A 32 22.45 -32.58 13.72
C GLU A 32 21.94 -33.08 12.35
N GLN A 33 20.63 -33.30 12.18
CA GLN A 33 20.03 -33.67 10.89
C GLN A 33 20.16 -32.58 9.82
N ALA A 34 20.12 -31.30 10.23
CA ALA A 34 20.32 -30.16 9.32
C ALA A 34 21.80 -30.02 8.88
N ALA A 35 22.75 -30.48 9.70
CA ALA A 35 24.16 -30.52 9.34
C ALA A 35 24.51 -31.64 8.35
N GLU A 36 23.72 -32.71 8.30
CA GLU A 36 23.97 -33.88 7.45
C GLU A 36 23.29 -33.80 6.06
N ARG A 37 22.42 -32.83 5.78
CA ARG A 37 21.71 -32.71 4.47
C ARG A 37 21.87 -31.33 3.83
N PRO A 38 22.70 -31.19 2.79
CA PRO A 38 22.61 -30.04 1.92
C PRO A 38 21.46 -30.21 0.90
N HIS A 39 20.49 -29.30 0.92
CA HIS A 39 19.45 -29.06 -0.08
C HIS A 39 18.39 -30.13 -0.38
N ARG A 40 17.19 -29.88 0.15
CA ARG A 40 15.88 -29.92 -0.54
C ARG A 40 14.73 -29.95 0.47
N LEU A 41 14.09 -28.83 0.71
CA LEU A 41 12.69 -28.79 1.14
C LEU A 41 12.01 -27.67 0.34
N THR A 42 11.13 -28.06 -0.56
CA THR A 42 10.23 -27.18 -1.29
C THR A 42 8.88 -27.27 -0.61
N GLU A 43 8.43 -26.16 -0.01
CA GLU A 43 7.06 -26.00 0.46
C GLU A 43 6.26 -25.07 -0.47
N PRO A 44 4.91 -25.21 -0.56
CA PRO A 44 4.09 -24.34 -1.39
C PRO A 44 3.93 -22.99 -0.70
N SER A 45 4.72 -22.00 -1.13
CA SER A 45 4.62 -20.61 -0.68
C SER A 45 3.60 -19.84 -1.53
N ARG A 46 3.12 -18.70 -1.00
CA ARG A 46 2.38 -17.66 -1.73
C ARG A 46 2.96 -17.39 -3.12
N ARG A 47 4.28 -17.55 -3.28
CA ARG A 47 4.97 -17.55 -4.58
C ARG A 47 4.41 -18.53 -5.60
N ARG A 48 3.86 -19.67 -5.21
CA ARG A 48 3.27 -20.63 -6.15
C ARG A 48 1.89 -20.17 -6.59
N PHE A 49 1.09 -19.66 -5.67
CA PHE A 49 -0.22 -19.05 -5.96
C PHE A 49 -0.08 -17.75 -6.77
N VAL A 50 0.86 -16.87 -6.37
CA VAL A 50 1.20 -15.65 -7.12
C VAL A 50 1.84 -15.98 -8.48
N LYS A 51 2.60 -17.08 -8.61
CA LYS A 51 3.11 -17.53 -9.91
C LYS A 51 2.01 -18.04 -10.83
N ASP A 52 0.99 -18.69 -10.29
CA ASP A 52 -0.15 -19.19 -11.08
C ASP A 52 -1.08 -18.02 -11.50
N LEU A 53 -1.21 -16.97 -10.69
CA LEU A 53 -1.85 -15.70 -11.06
C LEU A 53 -0.91 -14.80 -11.88
N GLY A 54 0.37 -14.78 -11.58
CA GLY A 54 1.40 -14.04 -12.33
C GLY A 54 1.69 -14.59 -13.72
N ALA A 55 1.34 -15.86 -14.00
CA ALA A 55 1.37 -16.40 -15.35
C ALA A 55 0.33 -15.73 -16.27
N ILE A 56 -0.73 -15.16 -15.69
CA ILE A 56 -1.71 -14.36 -16.42
C ILE A 56 -1.20 -12.91 -16.63
N ALA A 57 -0.44 -12.36 -15.68
CA ALA A 57 0.16 -11.02 -15.79
C ALA A 57 1.50 -11.01 -16.56
N GLY A 58 2.27 -12.10 -16.53
CA GLY A 58 3.55 -12.25 -17.24
C GLY A 58 3.44 -12.44 -18.75
N ALA A 59 2.24 -12.71 -19.28
CA ALA A 59 2.00 -12.81 -20.72
C ALA A 59 2.12 -11.45 -21.45
N GLY A 60 2.05 -10.33 -20.73
CA GLY A 60 2.18 -8.99 -21.31
C GLY A 60 3.59 -8.58 -21.73
N LEU A 61 4.64 -9.29 -21.28
CA LEU A 61 6.03 -8.91 -21.56
C LEU A 61 6.66 -9.62 -22.79
N LEU A 62 5.93 -10.49 -23.48
CA LEU A 62 6.44 -11.24 -24.65
C LEU A 62 5.83 -10.83 -25.99
N LEU A 63 5.10 -9.72 -26.08
CA LEU A 63 4.36 -9.33 -27.29
C LEU A 63 5.08 -8.29 -28.17
N ASN A 64 6.39 -8.43 -28.36
CA ASN A 64 7.13 -7.54 -29.28
C ASN A 64 6.96 -7.86 -30.79
N ASN A 65 6.05 -8.75 -31.19
CA ASN A 65 5.84 -9.08 -32.60
C ASN A 65 4.40 -9.54 -32.90
N LEU A 66 3.39 -8.73 -32.54
CA LEU A 66 2.06 -8.96 -33.07
C LEU A 66 1.85 -8.13 -34.35
N PRO A 67 1.27 -8.71 -35.44
CA PRO A 67 0.94 -7.97 -36.64
C PRO A 67 -0.10 -6.88 -36.31
N ALA A 68 0.03 -5.72 -36.94
CA ALA A 68 -0.96 -4.65 -36.87
C ALA A 68 -2.33 -5.20 -37.26
N HIS A 69 -3.24 -5.31 -36.28
CA HIS A 69 -4.57 -5.87 -36.48
C HIS A 69 -5.44 -4.92 -37.32
N ALA A 70 -6.17 -5.48 -38.26
CA ALA A 70 -7.17 -4.77 -39.02
C ALA A 70 -8.37 -4.45 -38.11
N PHE A 71 -8.40 -3.26 -37.53
CA PHE A 71 -9.54 -2.77 -36.77
C PHE A 71 -10.77 -2.57 -37.67
N ARG A 72 -11.96 -2.70 -37.06
CA ARG A 72 -13.23 -2.32 -37.65
C ARG A 72 -13.12 -0.91 -38.28
N SER A 73 -14.04 -0.54 -39.14
CA SER A 73 -14.08 0.72 -39.91
C SER A 73 -13.91 2.01 -39.08
N ARG A 74 -13.95 1.92 -37.74
CA ARG A 74 -13.70 3.02 -36.78
C ARG A 74 -12.95 2.49 -35.54
N PRO A 75 -11.83 3.14 -35.13
CA PRO A 75 -11.15 2.83 -33.87
C PRO A 75 -12.08 3.03 -32.66
N PRO A 76 -11.97 2.18 -31.62
CA PRO A 76 -12.78 2.33 -30.40
C PRO A 76 -12.38 3.60 -29.65
N ARG A 77 -13.36 4.28 -29.08
CA ARG A 77 -13.15 5.41 -28.15
C ARG A 77 -12.99 4.84 -26.75
N ILE A 78 -11.81 4.96 -26.19
CA ILE A 78 -11.48 4.47 -24.85
C ILE A 78 -11.26 5.68 -23.94
N ALA A 79 -12.11 5.83 -22.92
CA ALA A 79 -12.00 6.87 -21.90
C ALA A 79 -11.47 6.25 -20.60
N ILE A 80 -10.45 6.87 -20.02
CA ILE A 80 -9.89 6.50 -18.73
C ILE A 80 -10.18 7.65 -17.76
N VAL A 81 -10.85 7.39 -16.66
CA VAL A 81 -11.20 8.41 -15.65
C VAL A 81 -10.29 8.24 -14.44
N GLY A 82 -9.41 9.22 -14.24
CA GLY A 82 -8.36 9.26 -13.24
C GLY A 82 -6.96 9.08 -13.84
N GLY A 83 -6.08 10.03 -13.57
CA GLY A 83 -4.67 10.08 -14.01
C GLY A 83 -3.68 9.59 -12.93
N GLY A 84 -4.11 8.74 -12.00
CA GLY A 84 -3.22 8.02 -11.09
C GLY A 84 -2.46 6.90 -11.78
N ILE A 85 -1.63 6.16 -11.04
CA ILE A 85 -0.79 5.08 -11.60
C ILE A 85 -1.62 4.02 -12.34
N ALA A 86 -2.85 3.73 -11.88
CA ALA A 86 -3.74 2.79 -12.54
C ALA A 86 -4.16 3.27 -13.93
N GLY A 87 -4.62 4.53 -14.03
CA GLY A 87 -5.04 5.10 -15.31
C GLY A 87 -3.87 5.31 -16.29
N LEU A 88 -2.75 5.78 -15.78
CA LEU A 88 -1.53 5.96 -16.58
C LEU A 88 -0.99 4.63 -17.12
N ASN A 89 -0.90 3.59 -16.27
CA ASN A 89 -0.43 2.28 -16.71
C ASN A 89 -1.45 1.57 -17.62
N ALA A 90 -2.76 1.83 -17.44
CA ALA A 90 -3.76 1.37 -18.39
C ALA A 90 -3.58 2.01 -19.78
N ALA A 91 -3.38 3.34 -19.83
CA ALA A 91 -3.12 4.04 -21.09
C ALA A 91 -1.83 3.57 -21.76
N LEU A 92 -0.77 3.37 -20.98
CA LEU A 92 0.53 2.86 -21.47
C LEU A 92 0.38 1.45 -22.06
N THR A 93 -0.38 0.57 -21.38
CA THR A 93 -0.65 -0.80 -21.85
C THR A 93 -1.47 -0.81 -23.14
N LEU A 94 -2.48 0.07 -23.24
CA LEU A 94 -3.26 0.25 -24.48
C LEU A 94 -2.39 0.78 -25.61
N GLN A 95 -1.55 1.77 -25.35
CA GLN A 95 -0.60 2.32 -26.33
C GLN A 95 0.36 1.26 -26.86
N ASP A 96 0.90 0.41 -25.97
CA ASP A 96 1.81 -0.69 -26.34
C ASP A 96 1.10 -1.70 -27.28
N ALA A 97 -0.23 -1.84 -27.17
CA ALA A 97 -1.08 -2.63 -28.07
C ALA A 97 -1.57 -1.86 -29.31
N GLY A 98 -1.13 -0.62 -29.53
CA GLY A 98 -1.51 0.21 -30.67
C GLY A 98 -2.92 0.81 -30.55
N LEU A 99 -3.50 0.87 -29.35
CA LEU A 99 -4.81 1.44 -29.07
C LEU A 99 -4.68 2.84 -28.47
N ALA A 100 -5.44 3.78 -29.01
CA ALA A 100 -5.53 5.14 -28.47
C ALA A 100 -6.55 5.21 -27.34
N SER A 101 -6.22 5.95 -26.27
CA SER A 101 -7.13 6.25 -25.17
C SER A 101 -6.97 7.71 -24.73
N THR A 102 -7.94 8.24 -23.99
CA THR A 102 -7.86 9.57 -23.37
C THR A 102 -8.05 9.44 -21.87
N ILE A 103 -7.13 10.01 -21.11
CA ILE A 103 -7.18 10.12 -19.64
C ILE A 103 -7.84 11.45 -19.28
N TYR A 104 -8.81 11.41 -18.38
CA TYR A 104 -9.49 12.57 -17.79
C TYR A 104 -9.14 12.62 -16.31
N GLU A 105 -8.31 13.56 -15.91
CA GLU A 105 -7.81 13.75 -14.53
C GLU A 105 -8.46 14.98 -13.88
N ALA A 106 -8.95 14.82 -12.66
CA ALA A 106 -9.63 15.89 -11.94
C ALA A 106 -8.68 17.01 -11.46
N SER A 107 -7.46 16.65 -11.10
CA SER A 107 -6.45 17.64 -10.65
C SER A 107 -5.69 18.25 -11.82
N SER A 108 -4.88 19.27 -11.54
CA SER A 108 -4.02 19.92 -12.54
C SER A 108 -2.76 19.09 -12.88
N VAL A 109 -2.49 18.02 -12.12
CA VAL A 109 -1.32 17.15 -12.29
C VAL A 109 -1.74 15.68 -12.21
N VAL A 110 -1.02 14.80 -12.91
CA VAL A 110 -1.19 13.35 -12.83
C VAL A 110 -0.43 12.79 -11.62
N GLY A 111 -0.69 11.51 -11.30
CA GLY A 111 -0.01 10.77 -10.23
C GLY A 111 -0.94 10.33 -9.11
N GLY A 112 -2.01 11.06 -8.83
CA GLY A 112 -2.97 10.74 -7.79
C GLY A 112 -2.32 10.64 -6.41
N ARG A 113 -2.29 9.43 -5.83
CA ARG A 113 -1.66 9.14 -4.53
C ARG A 113 -0.16 8.80 -4.62
N ILE A 114 0.48 9.04 -5.75
CA ILE A 114 1.95 9.06 -5.90
C ILE A 114 2.35 10.51 -6.15
N HIS A 115 2.77 11.17 -5.09
CA HIS A 115 3.08 12.58 -5.09
C HIS A 115 4.21 12.86 -4.11
N SER A 116 5.31 13.41 -4.60
CA SER A 116 6.55 13.60 -3.86
C SER A 116 6.75 15.04 -3.42
N ASN A 117 7.60 15.22 -2.43
CA ASN A 117 8.06 16.52 -1.95
C ASN A 117 9.59 16.55 -1.99
N ALA A 118 10.12 17.01 -3.11
CA ALA A 118 11.56 17.09 -3.36
C ALA A 118 12.14 18.50 -3.11
N THR A 119 11.34 19.47 -2.70
CA THR A 119 11.75 20.88 -2.63
C THR A 119 11.70 21.50 -1.23
N ALA A 120 11.03 20.85 -0.29
CA ALA A 120 10.86 21.39 1.07
C ALA A 120 12.07 21.16 1.99
N TRP A 121 12.98 20.26 1.63
CA TRP A 121 14.04 19.78 2.50
C TRP A 121 15.42 20.27 2.06
N GLU A 122 16.36 20.27 3.01
CA GLU A 122 17.76 20.57 2.75
C GLU A 122 18.51 19.34 2.22
N GLU A 123 19.72 19.51 1.71
CA GLU A 123 20.62 18.44 1.26
C GLU A 123 20.00 17.52 0.17
N ASN A 124 19.10 18.06 -0.68
CA ASN A 124 18.38 17.32 -1.75
C ASN A 124 17.59 16.12 -1.24
N GLN A 125 17.14 16.16 0.00
CA GLN A 125 16.30 15.12 0.55
C GLN A 125 14.89 15.17 -0.01
N THR A 126 14.23 14.03 -0.03
CA THR A 126 12.89 13.85 -0.57
C THR A 126 12.02 13.13 0.45
N SER A 127 10.74 13.47 0.49
CA SER A 127 9.71 12.69 1.18
C SER A 127 8.49 12.55 0.28
N GLU A 128 7.59 11.67 0.64
CA GLU A 128 6.36 11.45 -0.12
C GLU A 128 5.16 12.06 0.61
N TRP A 129 4.31 12.80 -0.11
CA TRP A 129 3.02 13.23 0.41
C TRP A 129 2.08 12.04 0.64
N CYS A 130 2.15 11.01 -0.19
CA CYS A 130 1.29 9.82 -0.11
C CYS A 130 2.11 8.52 -0.21
N GLY A 131 2.01 7.76 -1.31
CA GLY A 131 2.64 6.45 -1.49
C GLY A 131 4.16 6.51 -1.39
N GLU A 132 4.77 5.71 -0.52
CA GLU A 132 6.19 5.78 -0.18
C GLU A 132 6.95 4.55 -0.64
N PHE A 133 6.63 3.36 -0.13
CA PHE A 133 7.48 2.20 -0.31
C PHE A 133 7.09 1.33 -1.50
N ILE A 134 8.12 0.74 -2.12
CA ILE A 134 8.01 -0.29 -3.14
C ILE A 134 8.68 -1.54 -2.60
N ASP A 135 7.91 -2.61 -2.40
CA ASP A 135 8.44 -3.87 -1.88
C ASP A 135 9.25 -4.64 -2.93
N SER A 136 10.07 -5.57 -2.47
CA SER A 136 10.77 -6.53 -3.34
C SER A 136 9.80 -7.36 -4.20
N GLY A 137 8.57 -7.56 -3.74
CA GLY A 137 7.50 -8.25 -4.45
C GLY A 137 6.74 -7.39 -5.48
N HIS A 138 6.94 -6.07 -5.50
CA HIS A 138 6.22 -5.13 -6.36
C HIS A 138 6.81 -5.11 -7.78
N THR A 139 6.56 -6.17 -8.53
CA THR A 139 7.22 -6.42 -9.83
C THR A 139 6.78 -5.47 -10.94
N CYS A 140 5.52 -5.01 -10.93
CA CYS A 140 5.02 -4.06 -11.92
C CYS A 140 5.64 -2.67 -11.71
N MET A 141 5.67 -2.19 -10.46
CA MET A 141 6.32 -0.91 -10.14
C MET A 141 7.81 -0.94 -10.48
N GLN A 142 8.52 -2.01 -10.14
CA GLN A 142 9.94 -2.17 -10.50
C GLN A 142 10.15 -2.26 -12.02
N ALA A 143 9.25 -2.89 -12.76
CA ALA A 143 9.30 -2.93 -14.22
C ALA A 143 9.11 -1.52 -14.84
N LEU A 144 8.21 -0.70 -14.28
CA LEU A 144 8.05 0.69 -14.70
C LEU A 144 9.30 1.53 -14.39
N VAL A 145 9.88 1.38 -13.19
CA VAL A 145 11.15 2.02 -12.83
C VAL A 145 12.24 1.69 -13.84
N ASN A 146 12.40 0.41 -14.16
CA ASN A 146 13.38 -0.07 -15.14
C ASN A 146 13.08 0.44 -16.55
N ARG A 147 11.82 0.42 -16.98
CA ARG A 147 11.37 0.90 -18.31
C ARG A 147 11.76 2.35 -18.55
N PHE A 148 11.68 3.18 -17.53
CA PHE A 148 11.95 4.61 -17.63
C PHE A 148 13.36 5.01 -17.14
N GLY A 149 14.21 4.03 -16.83
CA GLY A 149 15.60 4.30 -16.41
C GLY A 149 15.69 5.06 -15.08
N LEU A 150 14.71 4.90 -14.19
CA LEU A 150 14.73 5.50 -12.86
C LEU A 150 15.60 4.66 -11.91
N THR A 151 16.07 5.29 -10.83
CA THR A 151 16.94 4.63 -9.84
C THR A 151 16.16 4.37 -8.57
N LEU A 152 16.22 3.15 -8.04
CA LEU A 152 15.73 2.81 -6.71
C LEU A 152 16.81 3.03 -5.66
N VAL A 153 16.39 3.57 -4.52
CA VAL A 153 17.17 3.57 -3.28
C VAL A 153 16.75 2.34 -2.48
N ASP A 154 17.71 1.54 -2.02
CA ASP A 154 17.46 0.36 -1.19
C ASP A 154 17.55 0.76 0.29
N GLU A 155 16.38 0.88 0.91
CA GLU A 155 16.22 1.29 2.31
C GLU A 155 16.83 0.27 3.29
N LEU A 156 16.71 -1.04 2.97
CA LEU A 156 17.23 -2.09 3.82
C LEU A 156 18.77 -2.18 3.74
N GLU A 157 19.34 -1.94 2.55
CA GLU A 157 20.80 -1.88 2.39
C GLU A 157 21.39 -0.63 3.08
N ALA A 158 20.62 0.44 3.09
CA ALA A 158 21.01 1.72 3.69
C ALA A 158 20.84 1.79 5.21
N GLU A 159 20.22 0.79 5.83
CA GLU A 159 20.09 0.76 7.29
C GLU A 159 21.43 0.84 8.01
N PRO A 160 21.53 1.61 9.11
CA PRO A 160 22.73 1.64 9.92
C PRO A 160 23.07 0.24 10.43
N THR A 161 24.32 -0.16 10.34
CA THR A 161 24.77 -1.48 10.83
C THR A 161 24.38 -1.70 12.28
N GLN A 162 23.69 -2.81 12.58
CA GLN A 162 23.19 -3.18 13.92
C GLN A 162 22.05 -2.27 14.44
N SER A 163 21.39 -1.52 13.59
CA SER A 163 20.15 -0.85 13.97
C SER A 163 18.98 -1.84 14.06
N THR A 164 17.97 -1.45 14.80
CA THR A 164 16.69 -2.14 14.91
C THR A 164 15.58 -1.10 15.02
N ASP A 165 14.35 -1.51 14.72
CA ASP A 165 13.18 -0.71 15.08
C ASP A 165 13.19 -0.34 16.56
N THR A 166 12.74 0.85 16.88
CA THR A 166 12.47 1.27 18.26
C THR A 166 11.02 0.91 18.59
N LEU A 167 10.82 -0.01 19.52
CA LEU A 167 9.48 -0.32 20.04
C LEU A 167 9.34 0.32 21.42
N PHE A 168 8.33 1.21 21.59
CA PHE A 168 8.14 1.97 22.82
C PHE A 168 6.65 2.00 23.20
N PHE A 169 6.27 1.23 24.22
CA PHE A 169 4.90 1.06 24.68
C PHE A 169 4.81 1.18 26.19
N PHE A 170 3.76 1.80 26.70
CA PHE A 170 3.53 2.01 28.14
C PHE A 170 4.71 2.72 28.81
N GLU A 171 5.27 3.73 28.12
CA GLU A 171 6.45 4.49 28.58
C GLU A 171 7.72 3.64 28.77
N GLN A 172 7.83 2.49 28.10
CA GLN A 172 8.96 1.57 28.20
C GLN A 172 9.43 1.07 26.84
N TYR A 173 10.74 0.82 26.71
CA TYR A 173 11.28 0.15 25.54
C TYR A 173 10.89 -1.33 25.56
N TYR A 174 10.32 -1.77 24.44
CA TYR A 174 9.96 -3.16 24.20
C TYR A 174 10.99 -3.77 23.24
N GLY A 175 11.88 -4.62 23.74
CA GLY A 175 12.97 -5.16 22.92
C GLY A 175 12.44 -6.01 21.75
N VAL A 176 12.96 -5.80 20.54
CA VAL A 176 12.58 -6.56 19.32
C VAL A 176 12.70 -8.08 19.53
N LYS A 177 13.71 -8.53 20.27
CA LYS A 177 13.85 -9.94 20.63
C LYS A 177 12.69 -10.43 21.51
N GLN A 178 12.20 -9.60 22.44
CA GLN A 178 11.06 -9.97 23.27
C GLN A 178 9.78 -10.00 22.45
N ALA A 179 9.59 -9.02 21.54
CA ALA A 179 8.46 -9.01 20.60
C ALA A 179 8.40 -10.30 19.78
N PHE A 180 9.54 -10.76 19.28
CA PHE A 180 9.63 -12.04 18.58
C PHE A 180 9.22 -13.24 19.45
N LEU A 181 9.69 -13.30 20.71
CA LEU A 181 9.32 -14.38 21.63
C LEU A 181 7.82 -14.37 21.97
N ASP A 182 7.25 -13.18 22.18
CA ASP A 182 5.84 -13.04 22.48
C ASP A 182 4.98 -13.41 21.26
N PHE A 183 5.42 -13.06 20.04
CA PHE A 183 4.75 -13.43 18.80
C PHE A 183 4.69 -14.96 18.58
N GLN A 184 5.72 -15.70 19.02
CA GLN A 184 5.71 -17.18 18.89
C GLN A 184 4.49 -17.84 19.54
N ALA A 185 3.89 -17.20 20.54
CA ALA A 185 2.70 -17.73 21.21
C ALA A 185 1.46 -17.79 20.28
N ILE A 186 1.44 -16.99 19.22
CA ILE A 186 0.29 -16.87 18.30
C ILE A 186 0.62 -17.30 16.87
N SER A 187 1.90 -17.44 16.52
CA SER A 187 2.36 -17.62 15.15
C SER A 187 1.78 -18.85 14.46
N ASP A 188 1.80 -20.03 15.11
CA ASP A 188 1.37 -21.29 14.48
C ASP A 188 -0.11 -21.22 14.09
N ARG A 189 -0.95 -20.64 14.95
CA ARG A 189 -2.39 -20.48 14.69
C ARG A 189 -2.65 -19.47 13.61
N LEU A 190 -1.93 -18.35 13.63
CA LEU A 190 -2.04 -17.29 12.65
C LEU A 190 -1.65 -17.78 11.26
N GLU A 191 -0.54 -18.51 11.15
CA GLU A 191 -0.08 -19.11 9.90
C GLU A 191 -1.06 -20.17 9.38
N GLU A 192 -1.63 -21.01 10.26
CA GLU A 192 -2.68 -21.96 9.90
C GLU A 192 -3.91 -21.26 9.32
N ASP A 193 -4.41 -20.22 9.99
CA ASP A 193 -5.57 -19.45 9.54
C ASP A 193 -5.26 -18.76 8.19
N ALA A 194 -4.10 -18.13 8.02
CA ALA A 194 -3.70 -17.46 6.78
C ALA A 194 -3.62 -18.43 5.60
N ASN A 195 -2.90 -19.54 5.75
CA ASN A 195 -2.68 -20.50 4.67
C ASN A 195 -3.96 -21.26 4.25
N ASN A 196 -4.88 -21.51 5.18
CA ASN A 196 -6.08 -22.29 4.90
C ASN A 196 -7.30 -21.46 4.49
N LEU A 197 -7.31 -20.16 4.76
CA LEU A 197 -8.49 -19.30 4.58
C LEU A 197 -8.32 -18.24 3.50
N PHE A 198 -7.13 -18.07 2.95
CA PHE A 198 -6.86 -17.05 1.93
C PHE A 198 -7.08 -17.59 0.50
N PRO A 199 -7.66 -16.79 -0.40
CA PRO A 199 -8.42 -15.56 -0.13
C PRO A 199 -9.88 -15.86 0.22
N THR A 200 -10.45 -15.13 1.20
CA THR A 200 -11.90 -15.08 1.40
C THR A 200 -12.47 -13.96 0.55
N THR A 201 -13.45 -14.27 -0.29
CA THR A 201 -14.02 -13.33 -1.26
C THR A 201 -15.56 -13.36 -1.21
N PHE A 202 -16.22 -12.58 -2.07
CA PHE A 202 -17.67 -12.61 -2.26
C PHE A 202 -18.20 -13.99 -2.74
N ASP A 203 -17.32 -14.85 -3.28
CA ASP A 203 -17.72 -16.19 -3.74
C ASP A 203 -17.99 -17.09 -2.53
N PRO A 204 -19.23 -17.62 -2.38
CA PRO A 204 -19.56 -18.52 -1.29
C PRO A 204 -18.67 -19.77 -1.21
N ALA A 205 -18.02 -20.17 -2.31
CA ALA A 205 -17.09 -21.30 -2.32
C ALA A 205 -15.84 -21.04 -1.45
N THR A 206 -15.53 -19.77 -1.15
CA THR A 206 -14.42 -19.34 -0.28
C THR A 206 -14.86 -19.12 1.18
N HIS A 207 -16.15 -19.31 1.49
CA HIS A 207 -16.72 -19.07 2.82
C HIS A 207 -16.58 -20.29 3.73
N PHE A 208 -15.41 -20.44 4.33
CA PHE A 208 -15.23 -21.42 5.39
C PHE A 208 -15.81 -20.87 6.72
N PRO A 209 -16.38 -21.72 7.61
CA PRO A 209 -16.93 -21.22 8.89
C PRO A 209 -15.96 -20.34 9.69
N ARG A 210 -14.67 -20.67 9.67
CA ARG A 210 -13.62 -19.92 10.36
C ARG A 210 -13.36 -18.57 9.69
N SER A 211 -13.30 -18.51 8.35
CA SER A 211 -13.07 -17.25 7.64
C SER A 211 -14.27 -16.29 7.77
N VAL A 212 -15.50 -16.82 7.71
CA VAL A 212 -16.71 -16.04 7.96
C VAL A 212 -16.70 -15.48 9.39
N HIS A 213 -16.33 -16.30 10.38
CA HIS A 213 -16.22 -15.87 11.77
C HIS A 213 -15.20 -14.74 11.94
N LEU A 214 -14.00 -14.89 11.34
CA LEU A 214 -12.94 -13.88 11.40
C LEU A 214 -13.31 -12.60 10.66
N ASP A 215 -13.99 -12.69 9.51
CA ASP A 215 -14.45 -11.50 8.80
C ASP A 215 -15.47 -10.68 9.62
N HIS A 216 -16.33 -11.39 10.40
CA HIS A 216 -17.33 -10.74 11.26
C HIS A 216 -16.82 -10.44 12.69
N MET A 217 -15.53 -10.66 12.94
CA MET A 217 -14.83 -10.24 14.15
C MET A 217 -14.02 -8.98 13.84
N SER A 218 -13.94 -8.03 14.78
CA SER A 218 -13.02 -6.91 14.65
C SER A 218 -11.56 -7.34 14.87
N ALA A 219 -10.61 -6.61 14.29
CA ALA A 219 -9.19 -6.80 14.60
C ALA A 219 -8.92 -6.54 16.08
N TYR A 220 -9.63 -5.59 16.71
CA TYR A 220 -9.59 -5.36 18.15
C TYR A 220 -9.94 -6.61 18.96
N ASP A 221 -11.10 -7.22 18.67
CA ASP A 221 -11.53 -8.44 19.35
C ASP A 221 -10.59 -9.62 19.08
N TRP A 222 -9.99 -9.66 17.88
CA TRP A 222 -8.99 -10.67 17.56
C TRP A 222 -7.75 -10.55 18.46
N ILE A 223 -7.25 -9.32 18.66
CA ILE A 223 -6.12 -9.05 19.56
C ILE A 223 -6.46 -9.46 21.00
N GLU A 224 -7.64 -9.06 21.51
CA GLU A 224 -8.08 -9.43 22.86
C GLU A 224 -8.19 -10.95 23.07
N ASN A 225 -8.66 -11.67 22.05
CA ASN A 225 -8.90 -13.10 22.15
C ASN A 225 -7.68 -13.98 21.90
N ASN A 226 -6.70 -13.52 21.15
CA ASN A 226 -5.59 -14.35 20.66
C ASN A 226 -4.22 -13.93 21.18
N VAL A 227 -4.02 -12.66 21.53
CA VAL A 227 -2.73 -12.18 22.06
C VAL A 227 -2.73 -12.28 23.60
N PRO A 228 -1.76 -12.97 24.21
CA PRO A 228 -1.67 -13.03 25.66
C PRO A 228 -1.62 -11.63 26.30
N GLY A 229 -2.60 -11.31 27.13
CA GLY A 229 -2.76 -10.00 27.78
C GLY A 229 -3.49 -8.94 26.93
N GLY A 230 -3.89 -9.28 25.70
CA GLY A 230 -4.63 -8.38 24.82
C GLY A 230 -3.93 -7.03 24.62
N HIS A 231 -4.68 -5.94 24.50
CA HIS A 231 -4.17 -4.57 24.34
C HIS A 231 -3.37 -4.06 25.55
N ARG A 232 -3.40 -4.76 26.69
CA ARG A 232 -2.59 -4.42 27.88
C ARG A 232 -1.19 -4.99 27.81
N SER A 233 -0.87 -5.85 26.84
CA SER A 233 0.47 -6.34 26.58
C SER A 233 1.18 -5.48 25.54
N SER A 234 2.51 -5.44 25.58
CA SER A 234 3.30 -4.70 24.59
C SER A 234 3.09 -5.25 23.17
N LEU A 235 2.96 -6.57 23.01
CA LEU A 235 2.66 -7.16 21.70
C LEU A 235 1.26 -6.76 21.19
N GLY A 236 0.24 -6.83 22.05
CA GLY A 236 -1.13 -6.44 21.65
C GLY A 236 -1.23 -4.96 21.29
N SER A 237 -0.60 -4.08 22.07
CA SER A 237 -0.53 -2.65 21.74
C SER A 237 0.29 -2.38 20.46
N TYR A 238 1.35 -3.17 20.21
CA TYR A 238 2.13 -3.10 18.98
C TYR A 238 1.29 -3.47 17.76
N ILE A 239 0.57 -4.60 17.82
CA ILE A 239 -0.33 -5.04 16.73
C ILE A 239 -1.44 -3.99 16.52
N ASP A 240 -2.08 -3.50 17.56
CA ASP A 240 -3.14 -2.49 17.47
C ASP A 240 -2.65 -1.20 16.79
N SER A 241 -1.52 -0.67 17.25
CA SER A 241 -0.90 0.53 16.69
C SER A 241 -0.48 0.33 15.22
N ALA A 242 0.19 -0.78 14.91
CA ALA A 242 0.64 -1.09 13.56
C ALA A 242 -0.53 -1.25 12.59
N TYR A 243 -1.58 -2.00 12.96
CA TYR A 243 -2.73 -2.26 12.07
C TYR A 243 -3.70 -1.08 11.97
N THR A 244 -3.85 -0.26 13.02
CA THR A 244 -4.52 1.04 12.90
C THR A 244 -3.80 1.94 11.89
N ASN A 245 -2.49 1.93 11.93
CA ASN A 245 -1.63 2.68 11.03
C ASN A 245 -1.67 2.11 9.61
N GLU A 246 -1.49 0.78 9.44
CA GLU A 246 -1.45 0.11 8.14
C GLU A 246 -2.75 0.32 7.33
N PHE A 247 -3.91 0.10 7.95
CA PHE A 247 -5.20 0.23 7.25
C PHE A 247 -5.87 1.60 7.40
N GLY A 248 -5.31 2.49 8.22
CA GLY A 248 -5.85 3.83 8.43
C GLY A 248 -7.22 3.88 9.12
N LEU A 249 -7.62 2.80 9.76
CA LEU A 249 -8.83 2.70 10.59
C LEU A 249 -8.47 2.13 11.96
N ASP A 250 -9.22 2.53 13.00
CA ASP A 250 -9.09 1.91 14.31
C ASP A 250 -9.45 0.41 14.22
N THR A 251 -8.78 -0.43 14.99
CA THR A 251 -8.87 -1.90 14.89
C THR A 251 -10.26 -2.43 15.24
N ASP A 252 -11.08 -1.70 15.99
CA ASP A 252 -12.48 -2.05 16.28
C ASP A 252 -13.41 -1.98 15.05
N ARG A 253 -12.96 -1.34 13.97
CA ARG A 253 -13.69 -1.17 12.73
C ARG A 253 -13.21 -2.05 11.60
N GLN A 254 -12.02 -2.61 11.72
CA GLN A 254 -11.38 -3.47 10.74
C GLN A 254 -11.83 -4.93 10.89
N SER A 255 -11.91 -5.68 9.78
CA SER A 255 -12.02 -7.14 9.82
C SER A 255 -10.77 -7.77 10.42
N ALA A 256 -10.92 -8.77 11.28
CA ALA A 256 -9.79 -9.55 11.80
C ALA A 256 -8.98 -10.23 10.69
N LEU A 257 -9.58 -10.46 9.53
CA LEU A 257 -8.85 -11.00 8.37
C LEU A 257 -7.74 -10.08 7.87
N ASN A 258 -7.80 -8.76 8.11
CA ASN A 258 -6.69 -7.86 7.81
C ASN A 258 -5.41 -8.30 8.53
N VAL A 259 -5.52 -8.54 9.84
CA VAL A 259 -4.40 -9.01 10.67
C VAL A 259 -3.94 -10.41 10.24
N VAL A 260 -4.90 -11.32 10.03
CA VAL A 260 -4.59 -12.70 9.66
C VAL A 260 -3.88 -12.80 8.31
N TYR A 261 -4.35 -12.07 7.31
CA TYR A 261 -3.81 -12.18 5.95
C TYR A 261 -2.48 -11.47 5.76
N GLU A 262 -2.19 -10.45 6.52
CA GLU A 262 -0.92 -9.75 6.41
C GLU A 262 0.13 -10.35 7.34
N MET A 263 -0.10 -10.36 8.65
CA MET A 263 0.84 -10.89 9.62
C MET A 263 0.99 -12.42 9.53
N GLY A 264 0.00 -13.15 9.01
CA GLY A 264 0.03 -14.59 8.88
C GLY A 264 1.00 -15.12 7.81
N PHE A 265 1.33 -14.30 6.80
CA PHE A 265 2.33 -14.63 5.79
C PHE A 265 3.69 -14.05 6.19
N GLN A 266 4.39 -14.73 7.08
CA GLN A 266 5.70 -14.31 7.56
C GLN A 266 6.80 -14.57 6.52
N PRO A 267 7.82 -13.68 6.43
CA PRO A 267 8.94 -13.87 5.52
C PRO A 267 9.70 -15.18 5.82
N GLU A 268 10.30 -15.80 4.80
CA GLU A 268 11.13 -17.01 4.95
C GLU A 268 12.32 -16.81 5.91
N SER A 269 12.70 -15.56 6.16
CA SER A 269 13.79 -15.14 7.07
C SER A 269 13.36 -15.32 8.50
N SER A 270 12.84 -16.17 9.10
CA SER A 270 12.59 -16.47 10.54
C SER A 270 12.61 -15.28 11.54
N GLU A 271 12.60 -14.05 11.07
CA GLU A 271 12.41 -12.83 11.87
C GLU A 271 10.94 -12.44 11.84
N PHE A 272 10.42 -12.01 12.99
CA PHE A 272 9.06 -11.50 13.05
C PHE A 272 8.97 -10.18 12.26
N SER A 273 8.05 -10.15 11.31
CA SER A 273 7.65 -8.94 10.59
C SER A 273 6.20 -8.63 10.94
N ILE A 274 5.93 -7.43 11.42
CA ILE A 274 4.58 -6.99 11.78
C ILE A 274 3.68 -6.90 10.54
N TYR A 275 4.24 -6.64 9.37
CA TYR A 275 3.56 -6.57 8.07
C TYR A 275 3.83 -7.79 7.17
N GLY A 276 4.18 -8.92 7.78
CA GLY A 276 4.38 -10.17 7.05
C GLY A 276 5.46 -10.09 5.98
N GLU A 277 5.13 -10.44 4.73
CA GLU A 277 6.05 -10.44 3.59
C GLU A 277 6.36 -9.04 3.02
N SER A 278 5.63 -7.99 3.44
CA SER A 278 5.94 -6.62 3.02
C SER A 278 7.26 -6.16 3.63
N ASP A 279 8.24 -5.83 2.80
CA ASP A 279 9.59 -5.48 3.21
C ASP A 279 9.90 -3.97 3.09
N GLN A 280 8.99 -3.17 2.57
CA GLN A 280 9.06 -1.70 2.48
C GLN A 280 10.43 -1.20 1.99
N ARG A 281 11.00 -1.88 1.01
CA ARG A 281 12.43 -1.88 0.71
C ARG A 281 12.91 -0.71 -0.12
N PHE A 282 12.10 -0.25 -1.08
CA PHE A 282 12.59 0.70 -2.07
C PHE A 282 11.73 1.96 -2.14
N HIS A 283 12.36 3.06 -2.53
CA HIS A 283 11.72 4.22 -3.10
C HIS A 283 12.52 4.74 -4.30
N VAL A 284 11.92 5.63 -5.11
CA VAL A 284 12.62 6.20 -6.28
C VAL A 284 13.48 7.38 -5.83
N LEU A 285 14.76 7.37 -6.22
CA LEU A 285 15.65 8.49 -5.97
C LEU A 285 15.08 9.78 -6.58
N GLY A 286 14.86 10.77 -5.72
CA GLY A 286 14.27 12.06 -6.10
C GLY A 286 12.73 12.07 -6.15
N GLY A 287 12.08 11.00 -5.68
CA GLY A 287 10.64 10.92 -5.50
C GLY A 287 9.93 9.90 -6.39
N ASN A 288 8.92 9.26 -5.83
CA ASN A 288 8.13 8.23 -6.52
C ASN A 288 7.26 8.81 -7.66
N ASP A 289 6.93 10.11 -7.60
CA ASP A 289 6.14 10.78 -8.65
C ASP A 289 6.87 10.88 -10.00
N ARG A 290 8.15 10.59 -10.04
CA ARG A 290 8.90 10.41 -11.28
C ARG A 290 8.37 9.27 -12.14
N ILE A 291 7.73 8.25 -11.53
CA ILE A 291 7.12 7.14 -12.27
C ILE A 291 5.90 7.61 -13.06
N PRO A 292 4.83 8.17 -12.43
CA PRO A 292 3.68 8.68 -13.16
C PRO A 292 4.04 9.80 -14.15
N PHE A 293 5.00 10.66 -13.85
CA PHE A 293 5.44 11.71 -14.78
C PHE A 293 6.15 11.10 -16.01
N ALA A 294 7.00 10.11 -15.82
CA ALA A 294 7.66 9.44 -16.95
C ALA A 294 6.65 8.70 -17.85
N ILE A 295 5.62 8.08 -17.28
CA ILE A 295 4.53 7.49 -18.07
C ILE A 295 3.78 8.57 -18.85
N ALA A 296 3.39 9.67 -18.19
CA ALA A 296 2.68 10.76 -18.84
C ALA A 296 3.49 11.41 -19.97
N GLU A 297 4.82 11.50 -19.82
CA GLU A 297 5.71 12.02 -20.86
C GLU A 297 5.82 11.06 -22.07
N ALA A 298 5.70 9.76 -21.84
CA ALA A 298 5.73 8.74 -22.90
C ALA A 298 4.40 8.60 -23.65
N LEU A 299 3.30 9.11 -23.10
CA LEU A 299 1.99 9.13 -23.75
C LEU A 299 1.86 10.34 -24.68
N PRO A 300 1.00 10.29 -25.73
CA PRO A 300 0.69 11.46 -26.56
C PRO A 300 0.14 12.60 -25.68
N LYS A 301 0.66 13.80 -25.85
CA LYS A 301 0.29 14.97 -25.00
C LYS A 301 -1.22 15.26 -25.00
N GLU A 302 -1.87 15.05 -26.16
CA GLU A 302 -3.30 15.24 -26.35
C GLU A 302 -4.16 14.12 -25.77
N SER A 303 -3.54 13.08 -25.21
CA SER A 303 -4.26 11.98 -24.57
C SER A 303 -4.50 12.16 -23.08
N ILE A 304 -4.06 13.28 -22.50
CA ILE A 304 -4.23 13.56 -21.06
C ILE A 304 -4.89 14.93 -20.91
N GLU A 305 -6.10 14.92 -20.37
CA GLU A 305 -6.91 16.09 -20.06
C GLU A 305 -6.93 16.27 -18.53
N THR A 306 -6.31 17.35 -18.03
CA THR A 306 -6.29 17.70 -16.61
C THR A 306 -7.38 18.71 -16.26
N GLU A 307 -7.73 18.81 -14.97
CA GLU A 307 -8.83 19.64 -14.45
C GLU A 307 -10.21 19.27 -15.02
N TRP A 308 -10.38 17.97 -15.32
CA TRP A 308 -11.64 17.39 -15.78
C TRP A 308 -12.29 16.56 -14.66
N TRP A 309 -13.19 17.16 -13.92
CA TRP A 309 -13.94 16.53 -12.83
C TRP A 309 -15.14 15.78 -13.39
N MET A 310 -15.14 14.45 -13.27
CA MET A 310 -16.31 13.67 -13.66
C MET A 310 -17.47 13.98 -12.71
N GLU A 311 -18.64 14.32 -13.30
CA GLU A 311 -19.89 14.52 -12.57
C GLU A 311 -20.78 13.28 -12.66
N SER A 312 -20.86 12.68 -13.86
CA SER A 312 -21.74 11.55 -14.09
C SER A 312 -21.26 10.60 -15.18
N ILE A 313 -21.76 9.35 -15.09
CA ILE A 313 -21.62 8.33 -16.12
C ILE A 313 -22.97 7.65 -16.37
N ALA A 314 -23.33 7.47 -17.65
CA ALA A 314 -24.58 6.81 -18.04
C ALA A 314 -24.37 5.88 -19.26
N LYS A 315 -24.89 4.66 -19.18
CA LYS A 315 -24.95 3.73 -20.31
C LYS A 315 -26.01 4.20 -21.31
N GLN A 316 -25.64 4.26 -22.59
CA GLN A 316 -26.51 4.68 -23.68
C GLN A 316 -27.21 3.47 -24.30
N PRO A 317 -28.33 3.68 -25.04
CA PRO A 317 -29.06 2.59 -25.71
C PRO A 317 -28.23 1.82 -26.73
N ASP A 318 -27.21 2.45 -27.34
CA ASP A 318 -26.30 1.82 -28.30
C ASP A 318 -25.15 1.04 -27.65
N GLY A 319 -25.15 0.97 -26.30
CA GLY A 319 -24.15 0.27 -25.51
C GLY A 319 -22.92 1.10 -25.15
N THR A 320 -22.80 2.32 -25.69
CA THR A 320 -21.71 3.27 -25.30
C THR A 320 -21.98 3.88 -23.93
N PHE A 321 -20.98 4.60 -23.39
CA PHE A 321 -21.13 5.38 -22.17
C PHE A 321 -21.02 6.86 -22.46
N GLY A 322 -21.95 7.65 -21.91
CA GLY A 322 -21.88 9.10 -21.84
C GLY A 322 -21.32 9.54 -20.51
N LEU A 323 -20.25 10.32 -20.53
CA LEU A 323 -19.62 10.91 -19.35
C LEU A 323 -19.80 12.42 -19.38
N THR A 324 -20.09 13.01 -18.23
CA THR A 324 -20.17 14.46 -18.04
C THR A 324 -19.04 14.92 -17.14
N PHE A 325 -18.37 15.98 -17.54
CA PHE A 325 -17.27 16.56 -16.79
C PHE A 325 -17.46 18.06 -16.55
N PHE A 326 -17.07 18.53 -15.37
CA PHE A 326 -16.81 19.94 -15.12
C PHE A 326 -15.36 20.24 -15.44
N THR A 327 -15.11 21.30 -16.20
CA THR A 327 -13.77 21.78 -16.56
C THR A 327 -13.68 23.29 -16.35
N PRO A 328 -12.50 23.91 -16.33
CA PRO A 328 -12.34 25.36 -16.29
C PRO A 328 -13.06 26.10 -17.44
N HIS A 329 -13.32 25.37 -18.54
CA HIS A 329 -13.99 25.90 -19.73
C HIS A 329 -15.48 25.52 -19.80
N GLY A 330 -16.08 25.11 -18.67
CA GLY A 330 -17.47 24.71 -18.55
C GLY A 330 -17.70 23.20 -18.68
N ILE A 331 -18.96 22.81 -18.83
CA ILE A 331 -19.35 21.41 -18.90
C ILE A 331 -18.90 20.80 -20.24
N ARG A 332 -18.39 19.57 -20.18
CA ARG A 332 -17.99 18.77 -21.34
C ARG A 332 -18.70 17.41 -21.31
N TYR A 333 -19.05 16.93 -22.49
CA TYR A 333 -19.68 15.63 -22.70
C TYR A 333 -18.76 14.75 -23.56
N VAL A 334 -18.49 13.55 -23.07
CA VAL A 334 -17.66 12.56 -23.76
C VAL A 334 -18.49 11.30 -23.99
N THR A 335 -18.37 10.70 -25.18
CA THR A 335 -18.96 9.39 -25.47
C THR A 335 -17.84 8.39 -25.70
N ALA A 336 -17.86 7.27 -24.99
CA ALA A 336 -16.86 6.22 -25.06
C ALA A 336 -17.49 4.85 -25.36
N ASP A 337 -16.78 4.03 -26.12
CA ASP A 337 -17.14 2.64 -26.40
C ASP A 337 -16.69 1.72 -25.25
N HIS A 338 -15.56 2.07 -24.61
CA HIS A 338 -15.04 1.47 -23.37
C HIS A 338 -14.67 2.57 -22.37
N VAL A 339 -14.89 2.30 -21.09
CA VAL A 339 -14.51 3.20 -19.99
C VAL A 339 -13.69 2.42 -18.98
N ILE A 340 -12.57 2.98 -18.52
CA ILE A 340 -11.83 2.49 -17.34
C ILE A 340 -12.00 3.51 -16.22
N LEU A 341 -12.70 3.14 -15.14
CA LEU A 341 -12.82 3.94 -13.93
C LEU A 341 -11.66 3.58 -12.97
N THR A 342 -10.75 4.52 -12.75
CA THR A 342 -9.60 4.33 -11.86
C THR A 342 -9.67 5.20 -10.60
N ILE A 343 -10.79 5.90 -10.43
CA ILE A 343 -11.05 6.75 -9.28
C ILE A 343 -11.42 5.93 -8.04
N PRO A 344 -11.01 6.34 -6.83
CA PRO A 344 -11.36 5.63 -5.60
C PRO A 344 -12.89 5.52 -5.42
N PHE A 345 -13.37 4.42 -4.86
CA PHE A 345 -14.81 4.28 -4.57
C PHE A 345 -15.31 5.31 -3.57
N SER A 346 -14.45 5.82 -2.67
CA SER A 346 -14.77 6.96 -1.80
C SER A 346 -15.18 8.21 -2.59
N VAL A 347 -14.60 8.42 -3.77
CA VAL A 347 -14.97 9.51 -4.69
C VAL A 347 -16.15 9.10 -5.56
N LEU A 348 -16.12 7.92 -6.17
CA LEU A 348 -17.14 7.43 -7.10
C LEU A 348 -18.54 7.43 -6.47
N ARG A 349 -18.68 7.06 -5.20
CA ARG A 349 -19.99 7.05 -4.49
C ARG A 349 -20.66 8.41 -4.39
N GLY A 350 -19.89 9.49 -4.53
CA GLY A 350 -20.40 10.86 -4.56
C GLY A 350 -20.85 11.35 -5.94
N LEU A 351 -20.61 10.58 -7.01
CA LEU A 351 -20.92 10.93 -8.39
C LEU A 351 -22.24 10.30 -8.85
N ASP A 352 -22.83 10.83 -9.93
CA ASP A 352 -24.07 10.24 -10.50
C ASP A 352 -23.74 9.10 -11.49
N TYR A 353 -23.70 7.87 -10.97
CA TYR A 353 -23.55 6.64 -11.77
C TYR A 353 -24.82 5.77 -11.82
N ARG A 354 -25.96 6.25 -11.30
CA ARG A 354 -27.22 5.51 -11.23
C ARG A 354 -27.72 5.01 -12.59
N LYS A 355 -27.31 5.66 -13.67
CA LYS A 355 -27.65 5.29 -15.04
C LYS A 355 -26.54 4.51 -15.75
N ALA A 356 -25.46 4.15 -15.07
CA ALA A 356 -24.35 3.41 -15.65
C ALA A 356 -24.68 1.92 -15.90
N GLY A 357 -25.74 1.40 -15.28
CA GLY A 357 -26.16 0.01 -15.43
C GLY A 357 -25.31 -0.96 -14.61
N PHE A 358 -24.75 -0.50 -13.49
CA PHE A 358 -24.03 -1.36 -12.56
C PHE A 358 -25.01 -2.24 -11.78
N ASP A 359 -24.60 -3.48 -11.49
CA ASP A 359 -25.42 -4.39 -10.70
C ASP A 359 -25.38 -4.07 -9.19
N THR A 360 -26.25 -4.72 -8.44
CA THR A 360 -26.43 -4.47 -7.01
C THR A 360 -25.15 -4.75 -6.20
N LEU A 361 -24.36 -5.77 -6.57
CA LEU A 361 -23.15 -6.11 -5.84
C LEU A 361 -22.05 -5.08 -6.09
N LYS A 362 -21.93 -4.58 -7.33
CA LYS A 362 -21.03 -3.47 -7.66
C LYS A 362 -21.43 -2.20 -6.91
N ASP A 363 -22.72 -1.87 -6.85
CA ASP A 363 -23.22 -0.72 -6.08
C ASP A 363 -22.89 -0.88 -4.59
N THR A 364 -23.08 -2.08 -4.03
CA THR A 364 -22.70 -2.40 -2.65
C THR A 364 -21.22 -2.15 -2.39
N ALA A 365 -20.33 -2.64 -3.27
CA ALA A 365 -18.90 -2.42 -3.15
C ALA A 365 -18.54 -0.92 -3.20
N ILE A 366 -19.08 -0.17 -4.17
CA ILE A 366 -18.86 1.27 -4.30
C ILE A 366 -19.32 2.02 -3.04
N GLN A 367 -20.50 1.72 -2.51
CA GLN A 367 -21.08 2.43 -1.37
C GLN A 367 -20.40 2.12 -0.03
N HIS A 368 -19.88 0.89 0.15
CA HIS A 368 -19.51 0.41 1.48
C HIS A 368 -18.03 0.16 1.70
N LEU A 369 -17.21 -0.03 0.65
CA LEU A 369 -15.77 -0.27 0.81
C LEU A 369 -15.15 0.77 1.74
N GLY A 370 -14.38 0.31 2.73
CA GLY A 370 -13.69 1.16 3.68
C GLY A 370 -12.56 1.96 3.02
N TYR A 371 -12.24 3.10 3.62
CA TYR A 371 -11.07 3.91 3.27
C TYR A 371 -10.41 4.43 4.54
N GLY A 372 -9.09 4.36 4.56
CA GLY A 372 -8.27 4.83 5.67
C GLY A 372 -8.20 6.35 5.76
N THR A 373 -7.87 6.82 6.96
CA THR A 373 -7.74 8.25 7.28
C THR A 373 -6.30 8.61 7.65
N ASN A 374 -5.34 7.91 7.06
CA ASN A 374 -3.93 8.17 7.35
C ASN A 374 -3.52 9.60 7.03
N SER A 375 -2.71 10.14 7.91
CA SER A 375 -2.05 11.43 7.78
C SER A 375 -0.55 11.27 7.98
N LYS A 376 0.26 12.01 7.20
CA LYS A 376 1.71 12.07 7.34
C LYS A 376 2.11 13.45 7.86
N LEU A 377 2.80 13.48 8.99
CA LEU A 377 3.48 14.67 9.46
C LEU A 377 4.98 14.46 9.27
N THR A 378 5.57 15.19 8.35
CA THR A 378 6.99 15.06 8.01
C THR A 378 7.78 16.18 8.67
N VAL A 379 8.79 15.80 9.46
CA VAL A 379 9.57 16.72 10.30
C VAL A 379 11.07 16.49 10.09
N PRO A 380 11.80 17.47 9.53
CA PRO A 380 13.25 17.37 9.37
C PRO A 380 13.97 17.66 10.68
N CYS A 381 15.06 16.93 10.91
CA CYS A 381 16.00 17.09 12.01
C CYS A 381 17.39 17.43 11.48
N THR A 382 18.16 18.24 12.20
CA THR A 382 19.51 18.67 11.81
C THR A 382 20.55 17.55 11.82
N ASN A 383 20.23 16.45 12.48
CA ASN A 383 20.96 15.19 12.40
C ASN A 383 20.02 14.00 12.63
N ARG A 384 20.52 12.78 12.40
CA ARG A 384 19.81 11.51 12.58
C ARG A 384 20.11 10.93 13.96
N LEU A 385 19.54 11.54 15.02
CA LEU A 385 19.74 11.13 16.42
C LEU A 385 19.44 9.65 16.63
N TRP A 386 18.42 9.13 15.96
CA TRP A 386 18.00 7.72 16.07
C TRP A 386 19.08 6.73 15.63
N ASN A 387 20.04 7.15 14.79
CA ASN A 387 21.17 6.34 14.37
C ASN A 387 22.30 6.30 15.40
N GLU A 388 22.25 7.15 16.41
CA GLU A 388 23.22 7.15 17.52
C GLU A 388 22.86 6.10 18.57
N HIS A 389 23.81 5.78 19.45
CA HIS A 389 23.52 4.91 20.58
C HIS A 389 22.86 5.68 21.72
N GLY A 390 21.68 5.24 22.13
CA GLY A 390 20.91 5.82 23.23
C GLY A 390 20.16 4.77 24.04
N PRO A 391 19.24 5.20 24.92
CA PRO A 391 18.39 4.26 25.66
C PRO A 391 17.58 3.33 24.77
N TRP A 392 17.29 3.75 23.54
CA TRP A 392 16.62 2.97 22.47
C TRP A 392 17.54 1.93 21.81
N GLY A 393 18.80 1.85 22.19
CA GLY A 393 19.81 1.09 21.46
C GLY A 393 20.40 1.90 20.31
N LYS A 394 20.37 1.37 19.09
CA LYS A 394 20.68 2.05 17.85
C LYS A 394 19.53 1.79 16.87
N GLY A 395 18.83 2.84 16.50
CA GLY A 395 17.68 2.77 15.59
C GLY A 395 18.05 3.07 14.14
N ASP A 396 17.04 3.02 13.31
CA ASP A 396 17.07 3.33 11.87
C ASP A 396 16.08 4.44 11.47
N GLY A 397 15.36 5.00 12.45
CA GLY A 397 14.31 5.99 12.28
C GLY A 397 12.91 5.42 12.38
N SER A 398 12.79 4.09 12.41
CA SER A 398 11.51 3.42 12.63
C SER A 398 11.19 3.34 14.12
N ILE A 399 9.99 3.75 14.48
CA ILE A 399 9.45 3.55 15.83
C ILE A 399 8.01 3.06 15.71
N TYR A 400 7.61 2.15 16.60
CA TYR A 400 6.22 1.79 16.84
C TYR A 400 5.89 2.07 18.31
N THR A 401 4.73 2.69 18.54
CA THR A 401 4.39 3.19 19.87
C THR A 401 2.88 3.35 20.05
N ASP A 402 2.42 3.32 21.30
CA ASP A 402 1.07 3.72 21.74
C ASP A 402 0.92 5.24 21.90
N LEU A 403 1.96 6.02 21.64
CA LEU A 403 1.86 7.47 21.56
C LEU A 403 1.06 7.86 20.31
N PHE A 404 0.46 9.04 20.32
CA PHE A 404 -0.48 9.48 19.28
C PHE A 404 0.04 9.40 17.84
N PHE A 405 1.35 9.42 17.63
CA PHE A 405 1.96 9.36 16.30
C PHE A 405 2.17 7.92 15.77
N GLN A 406 1.91 6.90 16.58
CA GLN A 406 1.84 5.48 16.24
C GLN A 406 3.10 4.88 15.59
N ASN A 407 3.56 5.46 14.48
CA ASN A 407 4.70 4.96 13.71
C ASN A 407 5.52 6.11 13.13
N THR A 408 6.83 5.88 12.96
CA THR A 408 7.71 6.75 12.16
C THR A 408 8.68 5.94 11.32
N TRP A 409 9.24 6.60 10.30
CA TRP A 409 10.42 6.14 9.57
C TRP A 409 11.28 7.33 9.13
N ASP A 410 12.52 7.06 8.74
CA ASP A 410 13.44 8.06 8.17
C ASP A 410 13.37 8.01 6.64
N SER A 411 12.61 8.92 6.01
CA SER A 411 12.50 9.02 4.55
C SER A 411 13.78 9.52 3.86
N SER A 412 14.76 9.93 4.64
CA SER A 412 16.09 10.32 4.16
C SER A 412 17.10 9.17 4.16
N ARG A 413 16.68 7.96 4.54
CA ARG A 413 17.54 6.77 4.55
C ARG A 413 18.09 6.50 3.15
N GLY A 414 19.36 6.17 3.04
CA GLY A 414 20.03 5.98 1.74
C GLY A 414 20.39 7.27 0.99
N ILE A 415 19.89 8.43 1.40
CA ILE A 415 20.25 9.72 0.81
C ILE A 415 21.45 10.31 1.57
N PRO A 416 22.53 10.72 0.87
CA PRO A 416 23.67 11.37 1.50
C PRO A 416 23.28 12.66 2.22
N GLY A 417 23.88 12.90 3.39
CA GLY A 417 23.63 14.10 4.17
C GLY A 417 23.67 13.81 5.66
N LYS A 418 23.73 14.88 6.46
CA LYS A 418 23.70 14.82 7.91
C LYS A 418 22.28 14.93 8.47
N ALA A 419 21.47 15.76 7.84
CA ALA A 419 20.08 15.96 8.21
C ALA A 419 19.26 14.67 8.01
N GLY A 420 18.25 14.48 8.85
CA GLY A 420 17.28 13.39 8.72
C GLY A 420 15.87 13.94 8.51
N VAL A 421 15.01 13.20 7.85
CA VAL A 421 13.61 13.56 7.62
C VAL A 421 12.71 12.46 8.16
N LEU A 422 12.15 12.69 9.35
CA LEU A 422 11.20 11.75 9.96
C LEU A 422 9.80 11.98 9.40
N VAL A 423 9.16 10.90 9.03
CA VAL A 423 7.73 10.84 8.74
C VAL A 423 7.04 10.22 9.95
N ALA A 424 6.15 10.96 10.60
CA ALA A 424 5.21 10.41 11.57
C ALA A 424 3.92 10.07 10.82
N PHE A 425 3.50 8.82 10.89
CA PHE A 425 2.39 8.26 10.13
C PHE A 425 1.30 7.77 11.07
N MET A 426 0.12 8.36 10.94
CA MET A 426 -1.00 8.15 11.85
C MET A 426 -2.22 7.70 11.09
N GLY A 427 -2.88 6.64 11.58
CA GLY A 427 -4.14 6.12 11.04
C GLY A 427 -5.31 6.34 12.01
N GLY A 428 -6.51 5.96 11.57
CA GLY A 428 -7.72 5.98 12.38
C GLY A 428 -8.04 7.35 12.97
N ALA A 429 -8.45 7.37 14.24
CA ALA A 429 -8.78 8.58 14.97
C ALA A 429 -7.57 9.53 15.11
N ALA A 430 -6.36 9.01 15.26
CA ALA A 430 -5.14 9.82 15.35
C ALA A 430 -4.86 10.54 14.02
N GLY A 431 -5.05 9.87 12.87
CA GLY A 431 -4.92 10.49 11.55
C GLY A 431 -5.95 11.60 11.32
N LEU A 432 -7.20 11.37 11.72
CA LEU A 432 -8.28 12.39 11.63
C LEU A 432 -8.05 13.61 12.53
N ALA A 433 -7.29 13.46 13.61
CA ALA A 433 -7.01 14.58 14.53
C ALA A 433 -6.06 15.63 13.95
N LEU A 434 -5.36 15.31 12.86
CA LEU A 434 -4.47 16.25 12.18
C LEU A 434 -5.22 16.97 11.05
N ASP A 435 -5.39 18.26 11.17
CA ASP A 435 -6.10 19.07 10.19
C ASP A 435 -5.38 20.40 9.96
N ALA A 436 -4.87 20.61 8.74
CA ALA A 436 -4.49 21.94 8.25
C ALA A 436 -5.73 22.51 7.52
N ALA A 437 -6.38 23.49 8.13
CA ALA A 437 -7.73 23.94 7.75
C ALA A 437 -7.90 24.33 6.27
N GLN A 438 -6.82 24.78 5.60
CA GLN A 438 -6.90 25.36 4.25
C GLN A 438 -6.49 24.42 3.11
N SER A 439 -5.71 23.37 3.38
CA SER A 439 -5.22 22.47 2.34
C SER A 439 -4.98 21.06 2.87
N PRO A 440 -5.32 20.01 2.11
CA PRO A 440 -4.95 18.63 2.44
C PRO A 440 -3.44 18.38 2.40
N PHE A 441 -2.68 19.27 1.75
CA PHE A 441 -1.22 19.24 1.65
C PHE A 441 -0.69 20.62 2.06
N ALA A 442 -0.08 20.72 3.24
CA ALA A 442 0.31 21.99 3.84
C ALA A 442 1.73 21.94 4.42
N SER A 443 2.35 23.10 4.57
CA SER A 443 3.64 23.23 5.24
C SER A 443 3.55 24.14 6.47
N ALA A 444 4.52 24.04 7.38
CA ALA A 444 4.64 24.93 8.53
C ALA A 444 4.83 26.41 8.15
N GLU A 445 5.28 26.68 6.92
CA GLU A 445 5.43 28.04 6.39
C GLU A 445 4.07 28.66 6.01
N THR A 446 3.12 27.82 5.57
CA THR A 446 1.80 28.27 5.09
C THR A 446 0.68 28.04 6.08
N SER A 447 0.87 27.15 7.08
CA SER A 447 -0.12 26.77 8.08
C SER A 447 0.52 26.69 9.48
N PRO A 448 0.15 27.59 10.40
CA PRO A 448 0.62 27.55 11.79
C PRO A 448 0.29 26.25 12.53
N GLU A 449 -0.82 25.60 12.14
CA GLU A 449 -1.25 24.31 12.70
C GLU A 449 -0.21 23.23 12.45
N VAL A 450 0.43 23.21 11.26
CA VAL A 450 1.47 22.22 10.92
C VAL A 450 2.69 22.40 11.83
N ALA A 451 3.10 23.65 12.10
CA ALA A 451 4.18 23.92 13.04
C ALA A 451 3.82 23.51 14.49
N MET A 452 2.55 23.67 14.87
CA MET A 452 2.05 23.22 16.18
C MET A 452 2.09 21.70 16.28
N TYR A 453 1.64 20.98 15.26
CA TYR A 453 1.69 19.50 15.22
C TYR A 453 3.12 18.98 15.26
N ALA A 454 4.05 19.62 14.52
CA ALA A 454 5.47 19.25 14.56
C ALA A 454 6.06 19.39 15.98
N LYS A 455 5.76 20.48 16.68
CA LYS A 455 6.20 20.67 18.08
C LYS A 455 5.59 19.63 19.00
N HIS A 456 4.30 19.29 18.81
CA HIS A 456 3.64 18.29 19.63
C HIS A 456 4.24 16.89 19.39
N PHE A 457 4.48 16.54 18.14
CA PHE A 457 5.15 15.30 17.75
C PHE A 457 6.54 15.19 18.38
N LEU A 458 7.38 16.20 18.19
CA LEU A 458 8.76 16.18 18.72
C LEU A 458 8.80 16.09 20.24
N ARG A 459 7.87 16.75 20.95
CA ARG A 459 7.74 16.61 22.40
C ARG A 459 7.38 15.19 22.81
N ALA A 460 6.47 14.53 22.10
CA ALA A 460 6.12 13.14 22.36
C ALA A 460 7.27 12.20 21.98
N ALA A 461 7.90 12.40 20.82
CA ALA A 461 9.05 11.63 20.35
C ALA A 461 10.30 11.79 21.25
N ASN A 462 10.36 12.83 22.07
CA ASN A 462 11.43 13.03 23.04
C ASN A 462 11.38 12.01 24.19
N HIS A 463 10.27 11.29 24.41
CA HIS A 463 10.21 10.18 25.37
C HIS A 463 11.06 8.99 24.89
N PRO A 464 10.81 8.41 23.68
CA PRO A 464 11.66 7.34 23.16
C PRO A 464 13.02 7.82 22.63
N TRP A 465 13.16 9.07 22.18
CA TRP A 465 14.41 9.62 21.66
C TRP A 465 14.80 10.92 22.36
N PRO A 466 15.29 10.87 23.60
CA PRO A 466 15.67 12.06 24.38
C PRO A 466 16.64 12.96 23.62
N GLY A 467 16.28 14.23 23.47
CA GLY A 467 17.07 15.24 22.76
C GLY A 467 16.58 15.57 21.35
N ILE A 468 15.66 14.80 20.77
CA ILE A 468 15.19 15.01 19.39
C ILE A 468 14.51 16.37 19.19
N GLU A 469 13.80 16.87 20.21
CA GLU A 469 13.10 18.17 20.14
C GLU A 469 14.03 19.33 19.77
N SER A 470 15.29 19.27 20.25
CA SER A 470 16.30 20.30 19.98
C SER A 470 16.86 20.28 18.56
N LEU A 471 16.58 19.25 17.78
CA LEU A 471 17.13 19.05 16.45
C LEU A 471 16.22 19.55 15.33
N TRP A 472 15.04 20.04 15.67
CA TRP A 472 14.10 20.55 14.69
C TRP A 472 14.60 21.85 14.04
N ASN A 473 14.54 21.96 12.72
CA ASN A 473 14.94 23.15 11.98
C ASN A 473 13.80 24.15 11.72
N GLY A 474 12.60 23.90 12.26
CA GLY A 474 11.43 24.78 12.11
C GLY A 474 10.54 24.47 10.91
N ARG A 475 10.94 23.60 10.00
CA ARG A 475 10.14 23.14 8.85
C ARG A 475 9.30 21.93 9.21
N ALA A 476 8.18 21.78 8.54
CA ALA A 476 7.37 20.55 8.58
C ALA A 476 6.36 20.57 7.44
N THR A 477 5.85 19.40 7.08
CA THR A 477 4.72 19.27 6.16
C THR A 477 3.68 18.31 6.72
N LEU A 478 2.42 18.51 6.34
CA LEU A 478 1.29 17.68 6.70
C LEU A 478 0.53 17.25 5.44
N SER A 479 0.29 15.96 5.32
CA SER A 479 -0.54 15.35 4.29
C SER A 479 -1.76 14.69 4.91
N THR A 480 -2.96 15.08 4.44
CA THR A 480 -4.26 14.56 4.87
C THR A 480 -5.10 14.20 3.64
N PRO A 481 -4.76 13.12 2.90
CA PRO A 481 -5.40 12.77 1.62
C PRO A 481 -6.90 12.50 1.75
N TRP A 482 -7.37 12.14 2.94
CA TRP A 482 -8.79 11.96 3.23
C TRP A 482 -9.62 13.26 3.13
N LYS A 483 -8.99 14.44 3.15
CA LYS A 483 -9.61 15.76 2.88
C LYS A 483 -9.57 16.16 1.41
N ALA A 484 -8.69 15.58 0.61
CA ALA A 484 -8.57 15.93 -0.81
C ALA A 484 -9.81 15.44 -1.57
N PRO A 485 -10.57 16.32 -2.25
CA PRO A 485 -11.86 15.94 -2.84
C PRO A 485 -11.75 14.92 -3.98
N ASN A 486 -10.58 14.79 -4.59
CA ASN A 486 -10.26 13.81 -5.62
C ASN A 486 -9.67 12.49 -5.06
N LEU A 487 -9.48 12.36 -3.75
CA LEU A 487 -8.94 11.19 -3.07
C LEU A 487 -9.90 10.60 -2.03
N LEU A 488 -10.37 11.42 -1.09
CA LEU A 488 -11.32 11.08 -0.01
C LEU A 488 -10.95 9.81 0.77
N GLY A 489 -9.66 9.65 1.04
CA GLY A 489 -9.08 8.54 1.78
C GLY A 489 -7.59 8.38 1.47
N SER A 490 -6.87 7.70 2.36
CA SER A 490 -5.49 7.29 2.10
C SER A 490 -5.44 6.15 1.08
N TYR A 491 -6.07 5.05 1.41
CA TYR A 491 -6.27 3.86 0.55
C TYR A 491 -7.45 3.04 1.08
N SER A 492 -7.84 2.02 0.32
CA SER A 492 -8.95 1.16 0.70
C SER A 492 -8.58 0.18 1.82
N CYS A 493 -9.55 -0.20 2.62
CA CYS A 493 -9.39 -1.18 3.70
C CYS A 493 -10.68 -1.96 3.93
N TRP A 494 -10.56 -3.18 4.43
CA TRP A 494 -11.70 -4.04 4.72
C TRP A 494 -12.22 -3.81 6.15
N LYS A 495 -13.48 -3.37 6.25
CA LYS A 495 -14.23 -3.32 7.51
C LYS A 495 -14.82 -4.69 7.84
N VAL A 496 -15.26 -4.85 9.09
CA VAL A 496 -15.95 -6.05 9.55
C VAL A 496 -17.05 -6.47 8.58
N GLY A 497 -17.04 -7.73 8.13
CA GLY A 497 -18.02 -8.35 7.23
C GLY A 497 -17.86 -8.02 5.74
N GLN A 498 -16.81 -7.30 5.32
CA GLN A 498 -16.68 -6.87 3.95
C GLN A 498 -15.98 -7.88 3.03
N TYR A 499 -15.13 -8.74 3.55
CA TYR A 499 -14.52 -9.80 2.74
C TYR A 499 -15.57 -10.75 2.17
N THR A 500 -16.46 -11.25 3.00
CA THR A 500 -17.54 -12.16 2.58
C THR A 500 -18.63 -11.44 1.79
N ALA A 501 -18.80 -10.14 1.97
CA ALA A 501 -19.85 -9.37 1.30
C ALA A 501 -19.55 -9.07 -0.18
N PHE A 502 -18.31 -8.63 -0.50
CA PHE A 502 -18.01 -8.16 -1.86
C PHE A 502 -16.51 -8.22 -2.24
N SER A 503 -15.58 -8.68 -1.38
CA SER A 503 -14.17 -8.74 -1.73
C SER A 503 -13.91 -9.49 -3.03
N GLY A 504 -13.11 -8.90 -3.92
CA GLY A 504 -12.84 -9.42 -5.26
C GLY A 504 -13.86 -9.02 -6.32
N TYR A 505 -14.97 -8.34 -5.92
CA TYR A 505 -15.94 -7.82 -6.88
C TYR A 505 -15.63 -6.38 -7.34
N GLU A 506 -14.72 -5.70 -6.66
CA GLU A 506 -14.34 -4.30 -6.96
C GLU A 506 -13.81 -4.18 -8.38
N GLY A 507 -12.94 -5.09 -8.81
CA GLY A 507 -12.36 -5.13 -10.15
C GLY A 507 -13.26 -5.71 -11.24
N VAL A 508 -14.41 -6.33 -10.90
CA VAL A 508 -15.30 -6.98 -11.88
C VAL A 508 -15.94 -5.94 -12.79
N ARG A 509 -15.71 -6.05 -14.09
CA ARG A 509 -16.26 -5.12 -15.09
C ARG A 509 -17.79 -5.18 -15.18
N GLN A 510 -18.41 -4.08 -15.63
CA GLN A 510 -19.84 -3.95 -15.84
C GLN A 510 -20.10 -3.66 -17.35
N GLY A 511 -20.14 -4.74 -18.14
CA GLY A 511 -20.10 -4.62 -19.59
C GLY A 511 -18.78 -4.02 -20.07
N ASN A 512 -18.82 -2.93 -20.84
CA ASN A 512 -17.64 -2.21 -21.32
C ASN A 512 -17.17 -1.11 -20.34
N CYS A 513 -17.63 -1.11 -19.12
CA CYS A 513 -17.09 -0.29 -18.03
C CYS A 513 -16.20 -1.16 -17.14
N HIS A 514 -14.92 -0.86 -17.14
CA HIS A 514 -13.86 -1.56 -16.40
C HIS A 514 -13.50 -0.76 -15.15
N PHE A 515 -13.05 -1.44 -14.11
CA PHE A 515 -12.63 -0.82 -12.84
C PHE A 515 -11.19 -1.17 -12.56
N ALA A 516 -10.41 -0.20 -12.14
CA ALA A 516 -9.01 -0.39 -11.77
C ALA A 516 -8.63 0.57 -10.62
N GLY A 517 -7.50 0.33 -10.00
CA GLY A 517 -7.02 1.05 -8.83
C GLY A 517 -6.59 0.07 -7.75
N GLU A 518 -5.90 0.54 -6.72
CA GLU A 518 -5.43 -0.35 -5.64
C GLU A 518 -6.59 -1.11 -4.96
N HIS A 519 -7.76 -0.47 -4.89
CA HIS A 519 -8.98 -1.04 -4.30
C HIS A 519 -9.59 -2.20 -5.09
N CYS A 520 -9.15 -2.42 -6.33
CA CYS A 520 -9.55 -3.56 -7.16
C CYS A 520 -8.58 -4.74 -7.03
N SER A 521 -7.44 -4.56 -6.36
CA SER A 521 -6.41 -5.59 -6.26
C SER A 521 -6.68 -6.52 -5.08
N ASN A 522 -6.66 -7.84 -5.35
CA ASN A 522 -6.78 -8.86 -4.31
C ASN A 522 -5.45 -9.12 -3.59
N SER A 523 -4.32 -8.80 -4.22
CA SER A 523 -2.98 -9.14 -3.70
C SER A 523 -2.20 -7.94 -3.17
N PHE A 524 -2.51 -6.74 -3.68
CA PHE A 524 -1.76 -5.51 -3.38
C PHE A 524 -2.71 -4.35 -3.09
N GLN A 525 -3.82 -4.61 -2.38
CA GLN A 525 -4.72 -3.56 -1.92
C GLN A 525 -3.97 -2.56 -1.04
N GLY A 526 -4.20 -1.26 -1.25
CA GLY A 526 -3.49 -0.20 -0.54
C GLY A 526 -2.15 0.21 -1.15
N PHE A 527 -1.52 -0.65 -1.94
CA PHE A 527 -0.19 -0.43 -2.51
C PHE A 527 -0.22 0.21 -3.91
N MET A 528 0.87 0.91 -4.27
CA MET A 528 1.09 1.42 -5.62
C MET A 528 1.10 0.31 -6.66
N GLU A 529 1.64 -0.87 -6.30
CA GLU A 529 1.66 -2.07 -7.13
C GLU A 529 0.25 -2.51 -7.52
N GLY A 530 -0.70 -2.48 -6.57
CA GLY A 530 -2.10 -2.80 -6.82
C GLY A 530 -2.71 -1.86 -7.86
N GLY A 531 -2.44 -0.56 -7.74
CA GLY A 531 -2.87 0.41 -8.74
C GLY A 531 -2.30 0.13 -10.13
N ALA A 532 -1.00 -0.11 -10.23
CA ALA A 532 -0.31 -0.35 -11.50
C ALA A 532 -0.77 -1.64 -12.17
N THR A 533 -0.86 -2.74 -11.43
CA THR A 533 -1.27 -4.05 -11.95
C THR A 533 -2.73 -4.06 -12.41
N GLU A 534 -3.62 -3.44 -11.63
CA GLU A 534 -5.04 -3.36 -11.98
C GLU A 534 -5.30 -2.47 -13.20
N GLY A 535 -4.51 -1.41 -13.37
CA GLY A 535 -4.54 -0.61 -14.59
C GLY A 535 -4.22 -1.42 -15.84
N ALA A 536 -3.13 -2.20 -15.79
CA ALA A 536 -2.74 -3.09 -16.88
C ALA A 536 -3.80 -4.18 -17.13
N ARG A 537 -4.39 -4.78 -16.07
CA ARG A 537 -5.47 -5.77 -16.17
C ARG A 537 -6.69 -5.22 -16.91
N ALA A 538 -7.15 -4.04 -16.52
CA ALA A 538 -8.32 -3.42 -17.15
C ALA A 538 -8.08 -3.08 -18.63
N ALA A 539 -6.87 -2.65 -18.98
CA ALA A 539 -6.46 -2.45 -20.36
C ALA A 539 -6.45 -3.77 -21.15
N GLN A 540 -5.91 -4.85 -20.56
CA GLN A 540 -5.86 -6.16 -21.18
C GLN A 540 -7.25 -6.76 -21.43
N GLU A 541 -8.25 -6.47 -20.57
CA GLU A 541 -9.64 -6.86 -20.83
C GLU A 541 -10.17 -6.22 -22.12
N ILE A 542 -9.90 -4.93 -22.35
CA ILE A 542 -10.30 -4.23 -23.58
C ILE A 542 -9.58 -4.81 -24.80
N ILE A 543 -8.27 -5.04 -24.69
CA ILE A 543 -7.47 -5.63 -25.78
C ILE A 543 -8.06 -6.99 -26.17
N SER A 544 -8.33 -7.85 -25.19
CA SER A 544 -8.89 -9.19 -25.42
C SER A 544 -10.30 -9.14 -26.03
N ASP A 545 -11.14 -8.19 -25.61
CA ASP A 545 -12.48 -8.01 -26.20
C ASP A 545 -12.40 -7.59 -27.67
N LEU A 546 -11.43 -6.77 -28.03
CA LEU A 546 -11.24 -6.31 -29.41
C LEU A 546 -10.65 -7.40 -30.31
N GLU A 547 -9.72 -8.22 -29.78
CA GLU A 547 -9.15 -9.37 -30.48
C GLU A 547 -10.15 -10.52 -30.64
N GLY A 548 -10.98 -10.80 -29.64
CA GLY A 548 -12.01 -11.85 -29.67
C GLY A 548 -13.20 -11.56 -30.59
N ASN A 549 -13.34 -10.31 -31.06
CA ASN A 549 -14.36 -9.88 -32.00
C ASN A 549 -13.86 -9.83 -33.47
N LEU A 550 -12.61 -10.26 -33.73
CA LEU A 550 -12.01 -10.45 -35.05
C LEU A 550 -12.09 -11.92 -35.46
#